data_7874d411b82b9eba2e4bcc51c8d7a987
#
_entry.id   7874d411b82b9eba2e4bcc51c8d7a987
#
_cell.length_a   1.000
_cell.length_b   1.000
_cell.length_c   1.000
_cell.angle_alpha   90.00
_cell.angle_beta   90.00
_cell.angle_gamma   90.00
#
_symmetry.space_group_name_H-M   'P 1'
#
loop_
_entity.id
_entity.type
_entity.pdbx_description
1 polymer ?
#
loop_
_entity_poly.entity_id
_entity_poly.type
_entity_poly.pdbx_seq_one_letter_code
_entity_poly.pdbx_strand_id
1 'polypeptide(L)'
;MSSLNNRIELLENDLKANPPRISVYHDLPFAIFRYDPEEEWTLRREARLLATRLEEAGRKTCIVHMSDLLWKAIQESEGIDAVVELENDRGFLEAQEQMTTYLSDRDWRPLAGLLTEHLQSLDTATQVVFLMRAAAMAPGIYHMSKLLDQMQGK
;
A
#
# COMPACT_ATOMS: atom_id res chain seq x y z
N MET A 1 10.43 -24.50 0.86
CA MET A 1 9.89 -23.15 0.61
C MET A 1 10.49 -22.57 -0.66
N SER A 2 9.69 -21.94 -1.48
CA SER A 2 10.25 -21.22 -2.63
C SER A 2 11.00 -19.98 -2.15
N SER A 3 12.17 -19.69 -2.73
CA SER A 3 12.93 -18.48 -2.41
C SER A 3 12.14 -17.22 -2.78
N LEU A 4 12.49 -16.08 -2.20
CA LEU A 4 11.89 -14.77 -2.55
C LEU A 4 11.94 -14.54 -4.07
N ASN A 5 13.09 -14.84 -4.70
CA ASN A 5 13.27 -14.66 -6.14
C ASN A 5 12.29 -15.50 -6.96
N ASN A 6 12.09 -16.77 -6.59
CA ASN A 6 11.13 -17.63 -7.29
C ASN A 6 9.69 -17.10 -7.17
N ARG A 7 9.32 -16.57 -6.01
CA ARG A 7 7.99 -15.98 -5.81
C ARG A 7 7.81 -14.69 -6.63
N ILE A 8 8.85 -13.87 -6.72
CA ILE A 8 8.85 -12.67 -7.57
C ILE A 8 8.74 -13.03 -9.05
N GLU A 9 9.46 -14.05 -9.49
CA GLU A 9 9.38 -14.54 -10.86
C GLU A 9 7.98 -15.04 -11.22
N LEU A 10 7.33 -15.78 -10.33
CA LEU A 10 5.94 -16.21 -10.51
C LEU A 10 4.99 -15.00 -10.59
N LEU A 11 5.14 -14.02 -9.71
CA LEU A 11 4.37 -12.79 -9.75
C LEU A 11 4.58 -12.04 -11.08
N GLU A 12 5.83 -11.94 -11.54
CA GLU A 12 6.15 -11.28 -12.81
C GLU A 12 5.45 -11.97 -13.99
N ASN A 13 5.47 -13.29 -14.04
CA ASN A 13 4.80 -14.06 -15.09
C ASN A 13 3.28 -13.85 -15.07
N ASP A 14 2.69 -13.79 -13.89
CA ASP A 14 1.25 -13.55 -13.73
C ASP A 14 0.88 -12.12 -14.13
N LEU A 15 1.70 -11.13 -13.80
CA LEU A 15 1.48 -9.74 -14.18
C LEU A 15 1.69 -9.46 -15.68
N LYS A 16 2.60 -10.21 -16.34
CA LYS A 16 2.83 -10.14 -17.79
C LYS A 16 1.76 -10.87 -18.60
N ALA A 17 1.00 -11.77 -18.01
CA ALA A 17 -0.06 -12.48 -18.70
C ALA A 17 -1.16 -11.50 -19.22
N ASN A 18 -1.82 -11.88 -20.30
CA ASN A 18 -2.89 -11.08 -20.86
C ASN A 18 -4.18 -11.95 -21.01
N PRO A 19 -5.22 -11.73 -20.17
CA PRO A 19 -5.25 -10.78 -19.06
C PRO A 19 -4.32 -11.18 -17.90
N PRO A 20 -3.94 -10.22 -17.01
CA PRO A 20 -3.12 -10.54 -15.84
C PRO A 20 -3.79 -11.56 -14.92
N ARG A 21 -2.98 -12.51 -14.42
CA ARG A 21 -3.47 -13.58 -13.52
C ARG A 21 -3.19 -13.24 -12.05
N ILE A 22 -3.71 -12.08 -11.60
CA ILE A 22 -3.42 -11.57 -10.25
C ILE A 22 -4.19 -12.34 -9.19
N SER A 23 -5.37 -12.84 -9.51
CA SER A 23 -6.24 -13.53 -8.55
C SER A 23 -6.67 -14.89 -9.05
N VAL A 24 -6.54 -15.90 -8.18
CA VAL A 24 -7.14 -17.23 -8.37
C VAL A 24 -8.67 -17.16 -8.21
N TYR A 25 -9.16 -16.16 -7.49
CA TYR A 25 -10.57 -15.88 -7.28
C TYR A 25 -10.98 -14.71 -8.18
N HIS A 26 -11.68 -15.01 -9.22
CA HIS A 26 -11.96 -14.23 -10.43
C HIS A 26 -12.42 -12.77 -10.29
N ASP A 27 -12.73 -12.29 -9.08
CA ASP A 27 -13.39 -11.00 -8.89
C ASP A 27 -12.55 -9.96 -8.13
N LEU A 28 -11.34 -10.30 -7.67
CA LEU A 28 -10.50 -9.38 -6.90
C LEU A 28 -9.34 -8.86 -7.76
N PRO A 29 -9.26 -7.54 -8.02
CA PRO A 29 -8.21 -6.95 -8.86
C PRO A 29 -6.88 -6.75 -8.12
N PHE A 30 -6.65 -7.42 -6.99
CA PHE A 30 -5.46 -7.27 -6.17
C PHE A 30 -4.99 -8.60 -5.60
N ALA A 31 -3.69 -8.67 -5.31
CA ALA A 31 -3.02 -9.79 -4.66
C ALA A 31 -2.15 -9.30 -3.50
N ILE A 32 -1.94 -10.16 -2.52
CA ILE A 32 -1.05 -9.89 -1.39
C ILE A 32 0.21 -10.72 -1.57
N PHE A 33 1.36 -10.04 -1.66
CA PHE A 33 2.66 -10.69 -1.69
C PHE A 33 3.23 -10.76 -0.27
N ARG A 34 3.38 -11.99 0.24
CA ARG A 34 3.92 -12.25 1.58
C ARG A 34 5.42 -12.55 1.50
N TYR A 35 6.17 -12.05 2.47
CA TYR A 35 7.63 -12.27 2.59
C TYR A 35 8.02 -12.21 4.06
N ASP A 36 9.22 -12.71 4.36
CA ASP A 36 9.75 -12.64 5.71
C ASP A 36 10.30 -11.23 6.00
N PRO A 37 10.14 -10.71 7.23
CA PRO A 37 10.63 -9.36 7.57
C PRO A 37 12.12 -9.13 7.28
N GLU A 38 12.93 -10.18 7.37
CA GLU A 38 14.36 -10.14 7.04
C GLU A 38 14.63 -9.88 5.55
N GLU A 39 13.65 -10.18 4.69
CA GLU A 39 13.73 -9.97 3.23
C GLU A 39 13.33 -8.55 2.79
N GLU A 40 12.89 -7.68 3.71
CA GLU A 40 12.30 -6.36 3.40
C GLU A 40 13.20 -5.52 2.46
N TRP A 41 14.51 -5.42 2.76
CA TRP A 41 15.42 -4.62 1.93
C TRP A 41 15.65 -5.23 0.55
N THR A 42 15.73 -6.55 0.48
CA THR A 42 15.82 -7.27 -0.78
C THR A 42 14.56 -7.08 -1.59
N LEU A 43 13.39 -7.24 -0.97
CA LEU A 43 12.11 -7.04 -1.64
C LEU A 43 11.95 -5.63 -2.21
N ARG A 44 12.34 -4.59 -1.46
CA ARG A 44 12.26 -3.20 -1.95
C ARG A 44 13.08 -2.98 -3.22
N ARG A 45 14.25 -3.59 -3.28
CA ARG A 45 15.10 -3.54 -4.49
C ARG A 45 14.45 -4.33 -5.64
N GLU A 46 14.05 -5.55 -5.37
CA GLU A 46 13.46 -6.44 -6.37
C GLU A 46 12.13 -5.90 -6.92
N ALA A 47 11.32 -5.27 -6.09
CA ALA A 47 10.07 -4.62 -6.54
C ALA A 47 10.33 -3.50 -7.57
N ARG A 48 11.37 -2.70 -7.36
CA ARG A 48 11.76 -1.67 -8.34
C ARG A 48 12.26 -2.28 -9.64
N LEU A 49 13.06 -3.34 -9.56
CA LEU A 49 13.52 -4.07 -10.74
C LEU A 49 12.36 -4.75 -11.48
N LEU A 50 11.41 -5.32 -10.73
CA LEU A 50 10.20 -5.89 -11.29
C LEU A 50 9.38 -4.83 -12.03
N ALA A 51 9.19 -3.65 -11.44
CA ALA A 51 8.49 -2.55 -12.09
C ALA A 51 9.16 -2.18 -13.43
N THR A 52 10.48 -2.05 -13.45
CA THR A 52 11.23 -1.78 -14.70
C THR A 52 11.01 -2.87 -15.75
N ARG A 53 11.11 -4.15 -15.37
CA ARG A 53 10.89 -5.26 -16.30
C ARG A 53 9.45 -5.33 -16.84
N LEU A 54 8.47 -4.94 -16.03
CA LEU A 54 7.07 -4.85 -16.46
C LEU A 54 6.88 -3.71 -17.47
N GLU A 55 7.50 -2.55 -17.23
CA GLU A 55 7.45 -1.43 -18.15
C GLU A 55 8.12 -1.74 -19.49
N GLU A 56 9.25 -2.43 -19.48
CA GLU A 56 9.91 -2.92 -20.69
C GLU A 56 9.04 -3.92 -21.46
N ALA A 57 8.19 -4.68 -20.77
CA ALA A 57 7.20 -5.57 -21.38
C ALA A 57 5.89 -4.84 -21.81
N GLY A 58 5.84 -3.52 -21.69
CA GLY A 58 4.68 -2.70 -22.08
C GLY A 58 3.61 -2.55 -21.00
N ARG A 59 3.88 -2.99 -19.76
CA ARG A 59 2.96 -2.88 -18.63
C ARG A 59 3.41 -1.73 -17.71
N LYS A 60 2.67 -0.63 -17.72
CA LYS A 60 2.96 0.52 -16.86
C LYS A 60 2.79 0.16 -15.39
N THR A 61 3.62 0.72 -14.54
CA THR A 61 3.62 0.49 -13.09
C THR A 61 3.61 1.80 -12.30
N CYS A 62 3.11 1.72 -11.07
CA CYS A 62 3.18 2.80 -10.10
C CYS A 62 3.49 2.19 -8.72
N ILE A 63 4.50 2.72 -8.05
CA ILE A 63 4.85 2.32 -6.68
C ILE A 63 4.32 3.37 -5.70
N VAL A 64 3.47 2.96 -4.78
CA VAL A 64 2.92 3.80 -3.71
C VAL A 64 3.42 3.28 -2.37
N HIS A 65 4.08 4.14 -1.61
CA HIS A 65 4.49 3.81 -0.25
C HIS A 65 3.39 4.22 0.74
N MET A 66 2.86 3.23 1.46
CA MET A 66 1.83 3.49 2.47
C MET A 66 2.30 4.40 3.58
N SER A 67 3.60 4.36 3.90
CA SER A 67 4.24 5.29 4.85
C SER A 67 4.10 6.75 4.44
N ASP A 68 4.18 7.05 3.15
CA ASP A 68 4.08 8.43 2.64
C ASP A 68 2.63 8.94 2.75
N LEU A 69 1.65 8.06 2.51
CA LEU A 69 0.24 8.39 2.72
C LEU A 69 -0.08 8.61 4.19
N LEU A 70 0.51 7.82 5.10
CA LEU A 70 0.38 8.04 6.54
C LEU A 70 0.92 9.41 6.95
N TRP A 71 2.11 9.77 6.52
CA TRP A 71 2.70 11.08 6.78
C TRP A 71 1.83 12.22 6.22
N LYS A 72 1.33 12.05 5.01
CA LYS A 72 0.43 13.03 4.38
C LYS A 72 -0.84 13.20 5.20
N ALA A 73 -1.46 12.11 5.66
CA ALA A 73 -2.65 12.17 6.50
C ALA A 73 -2.39 12.94 7.79
N ILE A 74 -1.28 12.68 8.47
CA ILE A 74 -0.90 13.38 9.70
C ILE A 74 -0.68 14.88 9.43
N GLN A 75 0.10 15.21 8.40
CA GLN A 75 0.43 16.61 8.07
C GLN A 75 -0.78 17.42 7.64
N GLU A 76 -1.69 16.84 6.89
CA GLU A 76 -2.90 17.49 6.42
C GLU A 76 -4.05 17.46 7.44
N SER A 77 -3.87 16.76 8.56
CA SER A 77 -4.77 16.79 9.72
C SER A 77 -4.29 17.83 10.74
N GLU A 78 -3.72 17.41 11.86
CA GLU A 78 -3.26 18.32 12.92
C GLU A 78 -1.73 18.50 12.96
N GLY A 79 -0.99 17.68 12.18
CA GLY A 79 0.47 17.67 12.15
C GLY A 79 1.08 16.73 13.19
N ILE A 80 2.36 16.43 13.02
CA ILE A 80 3.07 15.50 13.89
C ILE A 80 3.23 16.03 15.32
N ASP A 81 3.40 17.33 15.49
CA ASP A 81 3.57 17.93 16.81
C ASP A 81 2.34 17.69 17.70
N ALA A 82 1.13 17.78 17.14
CA ALA A 82 -0.10 17.47 17.86
C ALA A 82 -0.16 15.99 18.30
N VAL A 83 0.31 15.06 17.47
CA VAL A 83 0.39 13.63 17.82
C VAL A 83 1.41 13.41 18.95
N VAL A 84 2.56 14.07 18.89
CA VAL A 84 3.60 14.00 19.93
C VAL A 84 3.10 14.57 21.25
N GLU A 85 2.43 15.72 21.23
CA GLU A 85 1.82 16.32 22.42
C GLU A 85 0.77 15.38 23.02
N LEU A 86 -0.10 14.81 22.21
CA LEU A 86 -1.11 13.85 22.66
C LEU A 86 -0.46 12.61 23.29
N GLU A 87 0.60 12.07 22.70
CA GLU A 87 1.33 10.96 23.27
C GLU A 87 1.96 11.29 24.63
N ASN A 88 2.55 12.48 24.75
CA ASN A 88 3.14 12.95 26.01
C ASN A 88 2.08 13.14 27.11
N ASP A 89 0.92 13.67 26.74
CA ASP A 89 -0.14 13.98 27.70
C ASP A 89 -0.98 12.78 28.10
N ARG A 90 -1.28 11.89 27.15
CA ARG A 90 -2.25 10.80 27.34
C ARG A 90 -1.72 9.41 27.02
N GLY A 91 -0.51 9.29 26.48
CA GLY A 91 0.17 8.06 26.19
C GLY A 91 0.00 7.54 24.77
N PHE A 92 0.78 6.52 24.47
CA PHE A 92 0.93 5.93 23.14
C PHE A 92 -0.39 5.44 22.52
N LEU A 93 -1.25 4.79 23.31
CA LEU A 93 -2.50 4.21 22.79
C LEU A 93 -3.44 5.30 22.27
N GLU A 94 -3.59 6.40 22.97
CA GLU A 94 -4.45 7.50 22.53
C GLU A 94 -3.88 8.20 21.29
N ALA A 95 -2.58 8.39 21.22
CA ALA A 95 -1.92 8.90 20.02
C ALA A 95 -2.13 7.98 18.82
N GLN A 96 -2.02 6.67 19.00
CA GLN A 96 -2.29 5.69 17.95
C GLN A 96 -3.76 5.72 17.49
N GLU A 97 -4.70 5.80 18.42
CA GLU A 97 -6.14 5.91 18.10
C GLU A 97 -6.45 7.17 17.31
N GLN A 98 -5.79 8.29 17.65
CA GLN A 98 -5.94 9.53 16.90
C GLN A 98 -5.42 9.39 15.46
N MET A 99 -4.28 8.75 15.26
CA MET A 99 -3.78 8.45 13.91
C MET A 99 -4.75 7.57 13.12
N THR A 100 -5.36 6.58 13.77
CA THR A 100 -6.40 5.75 13.16
C THR A 100 -7.62 6.59 12.76
N THR A 101 -7.98 7.57 13.58
CA THR A 101 -9.06 8.51 13.27
C THR A 101 -8.74 9.34 12.04
N TYR A 102 -7.54 9.89 11.92
CA TYR A 102 -7.13 10.65 10.72
C TYR A 102 -7.28 9.83 9.43
N LEU A 103 -6.97 8.53 9.49
CA LEU A 103 -6.99 7.63 8.35
C LEU A 103 -8.36 7.01 8.05
N SER A 104 -9.30 7.07 9.00
CA SER A 104 -10.58 6.35 8.92
C SER A 104 -11.78 7.27 8.78
N ASP A 105 -11.73 8.45 9.38
CA ASP A 105 -12.87 9.37 9.45
C ASP A 105 -12.84 10.31 8.25
N ARG A 106 -14.01 10.45 7.60
CA ARG A 106 -14.19 11.30 6.42
C ARG A 106 -13.97 12.80 6.69
N ASP A 107 -14.11 13.24 7.94
CA ASP A 107 -13.88 14.63 8.32
C ASP A 107 -12.38 14.99 8.42
N TRP A 108 -11.53 13.96 8.34
CA TRP A 108 -10.08 14.09 8.28
C TRP A 108 -9.53 13.73 6.89
N ARG A 109 -8.46 12.94 6.86
CA ARG A 109 -7.84 12.52 5.60
C ARG A 109 -7.87 10.99 5.45
N PRO A 110 -9.04 10.41 5.13
CA PRO A 110 -9.18 8.95 5.04
C PRO A 110 -8.24 8.35 3.99
N LEU A 111 -7.62 7.23 4.34
CA LEU A 111 -6.58 6.58 3.55
C LEU A 111 -7.04 6.22 2.14
N ALA A 112 -8.27 5.72 2.00
CA ALA A 112 -8.84 5.41 0.68
C ALA A 112 -8.97 6.66 -0.20
N GLY A 113 -9.31 7.81 0.39
CA GLY A 113 -9.36 9.10 -0.29
C GLY A 113 -7.98 9.56 -0.75
N LEU A 114 -6.98 9.49 0.11
CA LEU A 114 -5.59 9.82 -0.21
C LEU A 114 -5.03 8.94 -1.34
N LEU A 115 -5.29 7.64 -1.27
CA LEU A 115 -4.88 6.72 -2.31
C LEU A 115 -5.61 7.00 -3.63
N THR A 116 -6.92 7.25 -3.59
CA THR A 116 -7.71 7.61 -4.77
C THR A 116 -7.16 8.88 -5.42
N GLU A 117 -6.87 9.93 -4.65
CA GLU A 117 -6.25 11.16 -5.16
C GLU A 117 -4.90 10.88 -5.84
N HIS A 118 -4.07 10.04 -5.21
CA HIS A 118 -2.76 9.66 -5.76
C HIS A 118 -2.88 8.91 -7.09
N LEU A 119 -3.93 8.11 -7.25
CA LEU A 119 -4.17 7.29 -8.43
C LEU A 119 -5.01 7.98 -9.52
N GLN A 120 -5.55 9.17 -9.28
CA GLN A 120 -6.45 9.87 -10.24
C GLN A 120 -5.87 10.08 -11.63
N SER A 121 -4.55 10.27 -11.74
CA SER A 121 -3.87 10.48 -13.03
C SER A 121 -3.50 9.16 -13.73
N LEU A 122 -3.79 8.02 -13.12
CA LEU A 122 -3.41 6.71 -13.61
C LEU A 122 -4.58 6.01 -14.30
N ASP A 123 -4.27 5.31 -15.38
CA ASP A 123 -5.20 4.36 -15.98
C ASP A 123 -5.10 3.03 -15.23
N THR A 124 -5.89 2.88 -14.17
CA THR A 124 -5.88 1.69 -13.31
C THR A 124 -6.34 0.42 -14.03
N ALA A 125 -6.97 0.53 -15.20
CA ALA A 125 -7.33 -0.62 -16.02
C ALA A 125 -6.12 -1.28 -16.69
N THR A 126 -5.07 -0.50 -16.96
CA THR A 126 -3.88 -0.96 -17.70
C THR A 126 -2.59 -0.93 -16.89
N GLN A 127 -2.58 -0.27 -15.75
CA GLN A 127 -1.41 -0.10 -14.90
C GLN A 127 -1.44 -1.04 -13.68
N VAL A 128 -0.25 -1.46 -13.26
CA VAL A 128 -0.07 -2.23 -12.02
C VAL A 128 0.38 -1.27 -10.93
N VAL A 129 -0.34 -1.28 -9.81
CA VAL A 129 0.00 -0.49 -8.62
C VAL A 129 0.58 -1.39 -7.55
N PHE A 130 1.79 -1.06 -7.11
CA PHE A 130 2.42 -1.72 -5.97
C PHE A 130 2.22 -0.88 -4.70
N LEU A 131 1.41 -1.38 -3.78
CA LEU A 131 1.27 -0.79 -2.44
C LEU A 131 2.35 -1.37 -1.53
N MET A 132 3.38 -0.58 -1.25
CA MET A 132 4.53 -1.00 -0.47
C MET A 132 4.53 -0.37 0.92
N ARG A 133 5.34 -0.92 1.81
CA ARG A 133 5.50 -0.46 3.20
C ARG A 133 4.18 -0.49 3.99
N ALA A 134 3.37 -1.51 3.75
CA ALA A 134 2.11 -1.71 4.48
C ALA A 134 2.33 -1.87 6.00
N ALA A 135 3.52 -2.32 6.41
CA ALA A 135 3.90 -2.40 7.83
C ALA A 135 3.88 -1.06 8.57
N ALA A 136 3.93 0.08 7.86
CA ALA A 136 3.73 1.40 8.47
C ALA A 136 2.36 1.55 9.16
N MET A 137 1.37 0.75 8.75
CA MET A 137 0.02 0.72 9.33
C MET A 137 -0.14 -0.29 10.48
N ALA A 138 0.88 -1.12 10.73
CA ALA A 138 0.86 -2.14 11.78
C ALA A 138 1.30 -1.55 13.15
N PRO A 139 0.89 -2.17 14.29
CA PRO A 139 -0.02 -3.32 14.36
C PRO A 139 -1.51 -2.95 14.34
N GLY A 140 -1.88 -1.74 14.69
CA GLY A 140 -3.27 -1.37 14.91
C GLY A 140 -3.68 -0.02 14.33
N ILE A 141 -2.83 0.66 13.54
CA ILE A 141 -3.16 1.99 12.99
C ILE A 141 -4.25 1.85 11.93
N TYR A 142 -4.09 0.91 10.99
CA TYR A 142 -5.06 0.70 9.93
C TYR A 142 -4.96 -0.72 9.35
N HIS A 143 -6.09 -1.37 9.13
CA HIS A 143 -6.13 -2.69 8.50
C HIS A 143 -6.15 -2.57 6.97
N MET A 144 -5.15 -3.13 6.30
CA MET A 144 -5.04 -3.08 4.84
C MET A 144 -6.23 -3.75 4.12
N SER A 145 -6.87 -4.76 4.72
CA SER A 145 -8.09 -5.36 4.17
C SER A 145 -9.22 -4.34 4.00
N LYS A 146 -9.38 -3.43 4.97
CA LYS A 146 -10.35 -2.34 4.90
C LYS A 146 -10.06 -1.40 3.72
N LEU A 147 -8.79 -1.08 3.48
CA LEU A 147 -8.40 -0.26 2.33
C LEU A 147 -8.75 -0.95 1.01
N LEU A 148 -8.39 -2.22 0.88
CA LEU A 148 -8.66 -3.00 -0.35
C LEU A 148 -10.16 -3.10 -0.64
N ASP A 149 -10.98 -3.31 0.40
CA ASP A 149 -12.44 -3.32 0.26
C ASP A 149 -13.00 -1.97 -0.22
N GLN A 150 -12.46 -0.87 0.28
CA GLN A 150 -12.86 0.49 -0.11
C GLN A 150 -12.38 0.89 -1.51
N MET A 151 -11.34 0.25 -2.02
CA MET A 151 -10.76 0.51 -3.34
C MET A 151 -11.38 -0.34 -4.45
N GLN A 152 -12.28 -1.27 -4.14
CA GLN A 152 -12.98 -2.07 -5.16
C GLN A 152 -13.77 -1.15 -6.10
N GLY A 153 -13.55 -1.34 -7.40
CA GLY A 153 -14.27 -0.58 -8.44
C GLY A 153 -13.81 0.87 -8.64
N LYS A 154 -12.64 1.23 -8.10
CA LYS A 154 -12.04 2.55 -8.29
C LYS A 154 -10.79 2.50 -9.15
#